data_815c53a7e904229dfce9c4c7633f7cee
#
_entry.id   815c53a7e904229dfce9c4c7633f7cee
#
_cell.length_a   1.000
_cell.length_b   1.000
_cell.length_c   1.000
_cell.angle_alpha   90.00
_cell.angle_beta   90.00
_cell.angle_gamma   90.00
#
_symmetry.space_group_name_H-M   'P 1'
#
loop_
_entity.id
_entity.type
_entity.pdbx_description
1 polymer ?
#
loop_
_entity_poly.entity_id
_entity_poly.type
_entity_poly.pdbx_seq_one_letter_code
_entity_poly.pdbx_strand_id
1 'polypeptide(L)'
;MSSITPEVRIEGRSVDYIGGTYQNTGGLTAATLQFQLLLPYDNHRKLWNKEVTFFLNENDSTPLFRGYIKRTKITENILEVYAQDVLGYMVKAGNAEKAKIALTDKDNLDGLSAANAIRKAISMALLNTKVGTDIIGDTTPIVSSSRPPLRGTLSLLDIIKQLISRAVDDSGTIPRPNIARLVDDGSTSQLVIELESDLDTAEIKHVFTEYDNITDLKIVNRKVPTIVIVNGADGVKGTFSHDTAVEAFDRNYLEVTNTALRSPAECEDFAQKLFRANLTTQYEYGIETFEGAYLSENDVIRVETDDQKFSGDYRVRGKKITFSPSSFSVGLNI
;
A
#
# COMPACT_ATOMS: atom_id res chain seq x y z
N MET A 1 13.41 -26.86 6.76
CA MET A 1 12.87 -25.75 5.93
C MET A 1 12.27 -26.35 4.68
N SER A 2 10.97 -26.14 4.42
CA SER A 2 10.39 -26.50 3.12
C SER A 2 10.98 -25.53 2.09
N SER A 3 11.53 -26.09 1.00
CA SER A 3 12.05 -25.26 -0.10
C SER A 3 10.91 -24.44 -0.70
N ILE A 4 11.04 -23.10 -0.71
CA ILE A 4 10.13 -22.22 -1.43
C ILE A 4 10.37 -22.43 -2.92
N THR A 5 9.31 -22.72 -3.66
CA THR A 5 9.34 -22.92 -5.12
C THR A 5 8.37 -21.93 -5.75
N PRO A 6 8.84 -20.71 -6.02
CA PRO A 6 7.98 -19.66 -6.55
C PRO A 6 7.38 -20.03 -7.92
N GLU A 7 6.13 -19.66 -8.14
CA GLU A 7 5.43 -19.89 -9.41
C GLU A 7 4.78 -18.60 -9.90
N VAL A 8 4.93 -18.33 -11.19
CA VAL A 8 4.24 -17.23 -11.90
C VAL A 8 3.24 -17.86 -12.87
N ARG A 9 2.00 -17.38 -12.85
CA ARG A 9 0.95 -17.79 -13.82
C ARG A 9 0.42 -16.57 -14.57
N ILE A 10 0.23 -16.72 -15.87
CA ILE A 10 -0.46 -15.74 -16.71
C ILE A 10 -1.77 -16.38 -17.19
N GLU A 11 -2.91 -15.71 -16.94
CA GLU A 11 -4.25 -16.24 -17.24
C GLU A 11 -4.43 -17.69 -16.69
N GLY A 12 -3.94 -17.92 -15.47
CA GLY A 12 -4.01 -19.21 -14.79
C GLY A 12 -3.02 -20.28 -15.27
N ARG A 13 -2.18 -19.99 -16.26
CA ARG A 13 -1.19 -20.94 -16.80
C ARG A 13 0.19 -20.62 -16.25
N SER A 14 0.85 -21.64 -15.71
CA SER A 14 2.25 -21.52 -15.28
C SER A 14 3.15 -21.14 -16.44
N VAL A 15 4.13 -20.28 -16.17
CA VAL A 15 5.12 -19.83 -17.15
C VAL A 15 6.53 -20.06 -16.62
N ASP A 16 7.42 -20.49 -17.52
CA ASP A 16 8.84 -20.61 -17.22
C ASP A 16 9.48 -19.22 -17.21
N TYR A 17 10.03 -18.82 -16.07
CA TYR A 17 10.68 -17.54 -15.88
C TYR A 17 12.18 -17.69 -15.58
N ILE A 18 12.95 -16.65 -15.91
CA ILE A 18 14.39 -16.56 -15.59
C ILE A 18 14.59 -16.06 -14.18
N GLY A 19 13.82 -15.06 -13.79
CA GLY A 19 13.86 -14.41 -12.48
C GLY A 19 12.87 -13.27 -12.41
N GLY A 20 12.69 -12.72 -11.21
CA GLY A 20 11.76 -11.64 -11.01
C GLY A 20 11.88 -10.97 -9.65
N THR A 21 11.08 -9.94 -9.48
CA THR A 21 10.95 -9.19 -8.24
C THR A 21 9.48 -8.87 -8.00
N TYR A 22 8.99 -9.24 -6.84
CA TYR A 22 7.73 -8.75 -6.28
C TYR A 22 8.04 -7.66 -5.27
N GLN A 23 7.27 -6.58 -5.28
CA GLN A 23 7.41 -5.50 -4.32
C GLN A 23 6.05 -4.98 -3.88
N ASN A 24 5.84 -4.94 -2.57
CA ASN A 24 4.75 -4.27 -1.90
C ASN A 24 5.35 -3.26 -0.91
N THR A 25 5.03 -1.99 -1.07
CA THR A 25 5.51 -0.89 -0.21
C THR A 25 4.53 -0.52 0.88
N GLY A 26 3.47 -1.28 1.01
CA GLY A 26 2.45 -1.10 2.03
C GLY A 26 1.40 -0.05 1.76
N GLY A 27 0.35 -0.06 2.57
CA GLY A 27 -0.78 0.84 2.48
C GLY A 27 -1.55 0.73 1.16
N LEU A 28 -2.15 1.83 0.77
CA LEU A 28 -2.83 1.96 -0.51
C LEU A 28 -1.85 2.35 -1.64
N THR A 29 -0.73 1.64 -1.73
CA THR A 29 0.24 1.76 -2.83
C THR A 29 0.20 0.50 -3.67
N ALA A 30 0.15 0.64 -5.00
CA ALA A 30 0.08 -0.51 -5.89
C ALA A 30 1.32 -1.40 -5.75
N ALA A 31 1.09 -2.67 -5.41
CA ALA A 31 2.14 -3.67 -5.48
C ALA A 31 2.53 -3.95 -6.93
N THR A 32 3.77 -4.34 -7.14
CA THR A 32 4.34 -4.59 -8.46
C THR A 32 4.98 -5.97 -8.54
N LEU A 33 4.85 -6.59 -9.72
CA LEU A 33 5.56 -7.81 -10.08
C LEU A 33 6.29 -7.57 -11.39
N GLN A 34 7.61 -7.77 -11.38
CA GLN A 34 8.45 -7.75 -12.56
C GLN A 34 9.09 -9.12 -12.73
N PHE A 35 9.07 -9.66 -13.93
CA PHE A 35 9.71 -10.95 -14.21
C PHE A 35 10.15 -11.04 -15.67
N GLN A 36 11.02 -11.99 -15.94
CA GLN A 36 11.64 -12.18 -17.24
C GLN A 36 11.33 -13.56 -17.79
N LEU A 37 10.96 -13.62 -19.06
CA LEU A 37 10.69 -14.84 -19.82
C LEU A 37 11.67 -14.96 -20.99
N LEU A 38 12.04 -16.18 -21.36
CA LEU A 38 12.79 -16.44 -22.58
C LEU A 38 11.88 -16.35 -23.80
N LEU A 39 12.37 -15.79 -24.88
CA LEU A 39 11.71 -15.85 -26.19
C LEU A 39 12.16 -17.11 -26.95
N PRO A 40 11.32 -17.71 -27.81
CA PRO A 40 9.97 -17.25 -28.17
C PRO A 40 8.94 -17.58 -27.09
N TYR A 41 8.19 -16.59 -26.64
CA TYR A 41 7.01 -16.77 -25.80
C TYR A 41 5.75 -16.53 -26.65
N ASP A 42 4.90 -17.52 -26.73
CA ASP A 42 3.68 -17.46 -27.52
C ASP A 42 2.75 -16.33 -27.07
N ASN A 43 2.25 -15.59 -28.02
CA ASN A 43 1.33 -14.47 -27.77
C ASN A 43 1.90 -13.28 -26.96
N HIS A 44 3.23 -13.11 -26.88
CA HIS A 44 3.85 -11.99 -26.14
C HIS A 44 3.28 -10.60 -26.51
N ARG A 45 2.80 -10.41 -27.75
CA ARG A 45 2.15 -9.16 -28.21
C ARG A 45 0.75 -8.94 -27.62
N LYS A 46 0.11 -9.96 -27.05
CA LYS A 46 -1.26 -9.93 -26.49
C LYS A 46 -1.28 -9.95 -24.96
N LEU A 47 -0.13 -9.77 -24.32
CA LEU A 47 -0.02 -9.86 -22.86
C LEU A 47 -0.58 -8.64 -22.13
N TRP A 48 -0.69 -7.50 -22.80
CA TRP A 48 -1.19 -6.28 -22.14
C TRP A 48 -2.57 -6.52 -21.51
N ASN A 49 -2.70 -6.09 -20.26
CA ASN A 49 -3.92 -6.22 -19.44
C ASN A 49 -4.34 -7.67 -19.10
N LYS A 50 -3.49 -8.66 -19.34
CA LYS A 50 -3.70 -10.03 -18.90
C LYS A 50 -3.45 -10.14 -17.41
N GLU A 51 -4.24 -10.99 -16.72
CA GLU A 51 -4.04 -11.29 -15.32
C GLU A 51 -2.74 -12.07 -15.13
N VAL A 52 -2.02 -11.73 -14.07
CA VAL A 52 -0.85 -12.47 -13.61
C VAL A 52 -0.95 -12.68 -12.10
N THR A 53 -0.62 -13.91 -11.67
CA THR A 53 -0.55 -14.28 -10.26
C THR A 53 0.84 -14.79 -9.93
N PHE A 54 1.28 -14.54 -8.69
CA PHE A 54 2.54 -15.02 -8.16
C PHE A 54 2.29 -15.78 -6.86
N PHE A 55 2.78 -16.99 -6.78
CA PHE A 55 2.67 -17.88 -5.64
C PHE A 55 4.05 -18.14 -5.05
N LEU A 56 4.12 -18.34 -3.73
CA LEU A 56 5.37 -18.75 -3.07
C LEU A 56 5.68 -20.22 -3.34
N ASN A 57 4.64 -21.04 -3.46
CA ASN A 57 4.77 -22.44 -3.86
C ASN A 57 3.67 -22.79 -4.87
N GLU A 58 3.95 -23.72 -5.76
CA GLU A 58 3.02 -24.18 -6.80
C GLU A 58 1.68 -24.71 -6.26
N ASN A 59 1.68 -25.24 -5.05
CA ASN A 59 0.51 -25.82 -4.39
C ASN A 59 -0.26 -24.83 -3.52
N ASP A 60 0.17 -23.58 -3.44
CA ASP A 60 -0.54 -22.56 -2.66
C ASP A 60 -1.89 -22.27 -3.32
N SER A 61 -2.96 -22.24 -2.52
CA SER A 61 -4.31 -21.92 -2.98
C SER A 61 -4.52 -20.41 -3.18
N THR A 62 -3.74 -19.60 -2.44
CA THR A 62 -3.84 -18.14 -2.45
C THR A 62 -2.56 -17.54 -3.01
N PRO A 63 -2.63 -16.71 -4.06
CA PRO A 63 -1.47 -16.03 -4.58
C PRO A 63 -0.98 -14.94 -3.62
N LEU A 64 0.32 -14.77 -3.56
CA LEU A 64 0.93 -13.62 -2.87
C LEU A 64 0.68 -12.30 -3.61
N PHE A 65 0.53 -12.37 -4.92
CA PHE A 65 0.24 -11.24 -5.79
C PHE A 65 -0.74 -11.65 -6.88
N ARG A 66 -1.74 -10.81 -7.08
CA ARG A 66 -2.63 -10.83 -8.24
C ARG A 66 -2.64 -9.45 -8.88
N GLY A 67 -2.40 -9.40 -10.16
CA GLY A 67 -2.37 -8.13 -10.86
C GLY A 67 -2.51 -8.28 -12.36
N TYR A 68 -2.24 -7.21 -13.06
CA TYR A 68 -2.43 -7.12 -14.50
C TYR A 68 -1.21 -6.54 -15.19
N ILE A 69 -0.84 -7.13 -16.32
CA ILE A 69 0.32 -6.70 -17.10
C ILE A 69 0.06 -5.31 -17.67
N LYS A 70 0.94 -4.38 -17.32
CA LYS A 70 0.89 -2.97 -17.75
C LYS A 70 1.88 -2.66 -18.86
N ARG A 71 2.99 -3.37 -18.88
CA ARG A 71 4.07 -3.11 -19.83
C ARG A 71 4.86 -4.38 -20.07
N THR A 72 5.27 -4.54 -21.32
CA THR A 72 6.27 -5.53 -21.73
C THR A 72 7.38 -4.83 -22.49
N LYS A 73 8.61 -5.32 -22.36
CA LYS A 73 9.77 -4.85 -23.10
C LYS A 73 10.57 -6.05 -23.58
N ILE A 74 10.99 -6.02 -24.83
CA ILE A 74 11.87 -7.04 -25.40
C ILE A 74 13.29 -6.46 -25.47
N THR A 75 14.21 -7.19 -24.87
CA THR A 75 15.64 -6.87 -24.95
C THR A 75 16.35 -8.16 -25.36
N GLU A 76 16.90 -8.19 -26.56
CA GLU A 76 17.49 -9.42 -27.15
C GLU A 76 16.47 -10.58 -27.18
N ASN A 77 16.76 -11.66 -26.47
CA ASN A 77 15.90 -12.84 -26.38
C ASN A 77 15.09 -12.90 -25.06
N ILE A 78 15.02 -11.79 -24.33
CA ILE A 78 14.33 -11.71 -23.03
C ILE A 78 13.11 -10.81 -23.19
N LEU A 79 11.97 -11.30 -22.71
CA LEU A 79 10.75 -10.55 -22.53
C LEU A 79 10.62 -10.13 -21.06
N GLU A 80 10.83 -8.86 -20.76
CA GLU A 80 10.56 -8.27 -19.46
C GLU A 80 9.07 -7.97 -19.35
N VAL A 81 8.42 -8.47 -18.28
CA VAL A 81 7.01 -8.26 -17.98
C VAL A 81 6.90 -7.44 -16.71
N TYR A 82 6.10 -6.39 -16.74
CA TYR A 82 5.79 -5.55 -15.61
C TYR A 82 4.27 -5.56 -15.35
N ALA A 83 3.88 -5.95 -14.14
CA ALA A 83 2.50 -5.99 -13.72
C ALA A 83 2.29 -5.16 -12.44
N GLN A 84 1.07 -4.70 -12.25
CA GLN A 84 0.59 -4.03 -11.05
C GLN A 84 -0.69 -4.68 -10.58
N ASP A 85 -0.90 -4.66 -9.26
CA ASP A 85 -2.17 -5.09 -8.66
C ASP A 85 -3.34 -4.16 -9.05
N VAL A 86 -4.50 -4.43 -8.48
CA VAL A 86 -5.71 -3.66 -8.78
C VAL A 86 -5.63 -2.20 -8.32
N LEU A 87 -4.82 -1.86 -7.29
CA LEU A 87 -4.61 -0.46 -6.90
C LEU A 87 -3.99 0.35 -8.02
N GLY A 88 -3.13 -0.27 -8.86
CA GLY A 88 -2.60 0.36 -10.07
C GLY A 88 -3.68 0.73 -11.08
N TYR A 89 -4.82 0.05 -11.10
CA TYR A 89 -5.99 0.44 -11.89
C TYR A 89 -6.77 1.60 -11.26
N MET A 90 -6.81 1.65 -9.93
CA MET A 90 -7.51 2.72 -9.21
C MET A 90 -6.83 4.07 -9.38
N VAL A 91 -5.51 4.08 -9.62
CA VAL A 91 -4.74 5.31 -9.88
C VAL A 91 -4.79 5.71 -11.35
N LYS A 92 -4.59 4.73 -12.25
CA LYS A 92 -4.51 4.94 -13.70
C LYS A 92 -5.10 3.73 -14.40
N ALA A 93 -6.41 3.70 -14.64
CA ALA A 93 -6.91 2.78 -15.64
C ALA A 93 -6.25 3.12 -16.98
N GLY A 94 -5.90 2.13 -17.77
CA GLY A 94 -5.22 2.30 -19.07
C GLY A 94 -5.95 3.20 -20.08
N ASN A 95 -7.21 3.54 -19.81
CA ASN A 95 -7.90 4.73 -20.30
C ASN A 95 -7.99 5.69 -19.10
N ALA A 96 -7.22 6.75 -19.10
CA ALA A 96 -7.11 7.75 -18.03
C ALA A 96 -8.47 8.33 -17.56
N GLU A 97 -9.51 8.16 -18.33
CA GLU A 97 -10.86 8.64 -18.04
C GLU A 97 -11.67 7.70 -17.13
N LYS A 98 -11.44 6.38 -17.15
CA LYS A 98 -12.27 5.41 -16.39
C LYS A 98 -11.94 5.31 -14.89
N ALA A 99 -10.75 5.72 -14.46
CA ALA A 99 -10.39 5.72 -13.06
C ALA A 99 -10.73 7.04 -12.35
N LYS A 100 -11.21 8.01 -13.09
CA LYS A 100 -11.66 9.29 -12.54
C LYS A 100 -13.17 9.28 -12.41
N ILE A 101 -13.65 9.53 -11.21
CA ILE A 101 -15.07 9.63 -10.90
C ILE A 101 -15.39 11.10 -10.71
N ALA A 102 -16.33 11.63 -11.49
CA ALA A 102 -16.88 12.94 -11.28
C ALA A 102 -17.95 12.86 -10.18
N LEU A 103 -17.60 13.31 -8.98
CA LEU A 103 -18.53 13.37 -7.86
C LEU A 103 -19.36 14.65 -7.94
N THR A 104 -20.66 14.49 -7.95
CA THR A 104 -21.65 15.56 -7.94
C THR A 104 -22.42 15.60 -6.62
N ASP A 105 -23.22 16.61 -6.40
CA ASP A 105 -24.07 16.72 -5.19
C ASP A 105 -25.09 15.57 -5.04
N LYS A 106 -25.35 14.83 -6.13
CA LYS A 106 -26.24 13.64 -6.14
C LYS A 106 -25.52 12.36 -5.68
N ASP A 107 -24.19 12.36 -5.71
CA ASP A 107 -23.38 11.19 -5.39
C ASP A 107 -22.98 11.23 -3.90
N ASN A 108 -23.96 11.47 -3.03
CA ASN A 108 -23.70 11.62 -1.61
C ASN A 108 -23.09 10.33 -1.03
N LEU A 109 -21.81 10.40 -0.65
CA LEU A 109 -21.08 9.37 0.07
C LEU A 109 -21.09 9.62 1.59
N ASP A 110 -21.51 10.79 2.02
CA ASP A 110 -21.58 11.18 3.43
C ASP A 110 -22.78 10.51 4.11
N GLY A 111 -22.61 10.17 5.38
CA GLY A 111 -23.62 9.43 6.16
C GLY A 111 -23.67 7.93 5.91
N LEU A 112 -22.85 7.41 4.99
CA LEU A 112 -22.61 5.99 4.84
C LEU A 112 -21.48 5.53 5.76
N SER A 113 -21.49 4.25 6.16
CA SER A 113 -20.27 3.67 6.73
C SER A 113 -19.13 3.73 5.72
N ALA A 114 -17.88 3.80 6.17
CA ALA A 114 -16.72 3.89 5.28
C ALA A 114 -16.72 2.74 4.26
N ALA A 115 -17.05 1.52 4.68
CA ALA A 115 -17.16 0.36 3.80
C ALA A 115 -18.22 0.55 2.72
N ASN A 116 -19.41 1.03 3.06
CA ASN A 116 -20.49 1.26 2.09
C ASN A 116 -20.17 2.41 1.11
N ALA A 117 -19.53 3.47 1.60
CA ALA A 117 -19.08 4.57 0.75
C ALA A 117 -18.02 4.10 -0.25
N ILE A 118 -17.07 3.26 0.17
CA ILE A 118 -16.05 2.68 -0.70
C ILE A 118 -16.66 1.71 -1.71
N ARG A 119 -17.57 0.82 -1.29
CA ARG A 119 -18.30 -0.07 -2.24
C ARG A 119 -19.01 0.74 -3.32
N LYS A 120 -19.70 1.81 -2.93
CA LYS A 120 -20.37 2.70 -3.87
C LYS A 120 -19.35 3.35 -4.84
N ALA A 121 -18.20 3.83 -4.35
CA ALA A 121 -17.16 4.40 -5.18
C ALA A 121 -16.56 3.37 -6.17
N ILE A 122 -16.29 2.14 -5.72
CA ILE A 122 -15.83 1.03 -6.59
C ILE A 122 -16.87 0.72 -7.69
N SER A 123 -18.15 0.69 -7.33
CA SER A 123 -19.24 0.46 -8.28
C SER A 123 -19.32 1.58 -9.32
N MET A 124 -19.19 2.83 -8.91
CA MET A 124 -19.16 3.99 -9.82
C MET A 124 -18.00 3.93 -10.80
N ALA A 125 -16.84 3.37 -10.37
CA ALA A 125 -15.68 3.16 -11.23
C ALA A 125 -15.80 1.95 -12.16
N LEU A 126 -16.86 1.16 -12.07
CA LEU A 126 -17.08 -0.10 -12.82
C LEU A 126 -15.93 -1.12 -12.65
N LEU A 127 -15.35 -1.18 -11.45
CA LEU A 127 -14.24 -2.09 -11.12
C LEU A 127 -14.68 -3.32 -10.31
N ASN A 128 -15.98 -3.57 -10.15
CA ASN A 128 -16.55 -4.68 -9.36
C ASN A 128 -16.06 -6.06 -9.81
N THR A 129 -15.68 -6.21 -11.09
CA THR A 129 -15.15 -7.47 -11.61
C THR A 129 -13.66 -7.71 -11.27
N LYS A 130 -12.96 -6.71 -10.73
CA LYS A 130 -11.52 -6.77 -10.42
C LYS A 130 -11.24 -6.65 -8.92
N VAL A 131 -12.15 -6.05 -8.19
CA VAL A 131 -12.08 -5.86 -6.74
C VAL A 131 -13.31 -6.46 -6.14
N GLY A 132 -13.13 -7.36 -5.18
CA GLY A 132 -14.25 -7.88 -4.39
C GLY A 132 -14.95 -6.72 -3.67
N THR A 133 -16.28 -6.80 -3.63
CA THR A 133 -17.10 -5.81 -2.91
C THR A 133 -17.22 -6.12 -1.42
N ASP A 134 -16.75 -7.27 -1.00
CA ASP A 134 -16.70 -7.66 0.40
C ASP A 134 -15.49 -7.02 1.05
N ILE A 135 -15.72 -5.84 1.62
CA ILE A 135 -14.72 -5.15 2.42
C ILE A 135 -14.66 -5.84 3.76
N ILE A 136 -13.54 -6.48 4.04
CA ILE A 136 -13.29 -7.19 5.29
C ILE A 136 -12.77 -6.17 6.32
N GLY A 137 -13.22 -6.29 7.56
CA GLY A 137 -12.75 -5.48 8.68
C GLY A 137 -13.83 -4.68 9.37
N ASP A 138 -13.44 -3.70 10.19
CA ASP A 138 -14.38 -2.87 10.92
C ASP A 138 -15.23 -2.05 9.96
N THR A 139 -16.52 -2.36 9.92
CA THR A 139 -17.52 -1.69 9.08
C THR A 139 -18.21 -0.54 9.80
N THR A 140 -17.89 -0.30 11.08
CA THR A 140 -18.54 0.74 11.90
C THR A 140 -18.03 2.17 11.67
N PRO A 141 -16.83 2.44 11.13
CA PRO A 141 -16.40 3.82 10.90
C PRO A 141 -17.38 4.56 10.00
N ILE A 142 -17.92 5.63 10.50
CA ILE A 142 -18.86 6.50 9.78
C ILE A 142 -18.07 7.63 9.11
N VAL A 143 -18.38 7.90 7.84
CA VAL A 143 -17.85 9.07 7.16
C VAL A 143 -18.49 10.32 7.78
N SER A 144 -17.67 11.23 8.31
CA SER A 144 -18.18 12.41 9.00
C SER A 144 -18.93 13.34 8.04
N SER A 145 -20.20 13.58 8.33
CA SER A 145 -21.02 14.58 7.61
C SER A 145 -20.62 16.02 7.92
N SER A 146 -19.79 16.25 8.94
CA SER A 146 -19.32 17.60 9.32
C SER A 146 -18.28 18.18 8.36
N ARG A 147 -17.67 17.35 7.49
CA ARG A 147 -16.74 17.80 6.46
C ARG A 147 -17.46 18.07 5.16
N PRO A 148 -16.96 19.03 4.34
CA PRO A 148 -17.53 19.27 3.02
C PRO A 148 -17.59 17.98 2.20
N PRO A 149 -18.69 17.72 1.45
CA PRO A 149 -18.81 16.53 0.63
C PRO A 149 -17.67 16.45 -0.40
N LEU A 150 -17.28 15.22 -0.73
CA LEU A 150 -16.30 14.98 -1.80
C LEU A 150 -16.89 15.42 -3.13
N ARG A 151 -16.23 16.34 -3.83
CA ARG A 151 -16.68 16.90 -5.11
C ARG A 151 -15.54 16.95 -6.11
N GLY A 152 -15.92 17.01 -7.38
CA GLY A 152 -14.97 17.13 -8.49
C GLY A 152 -14.53 15.80 -9.07
N THR A 153 -13.59 15.84 -9.97
CA THR A 153 -13.08 14.66 -10.66
C THR A 153 -11.85 14.13 -9.92
N LEU A 154 -12.02 13.00 -9.24
CA LEU A 154 -10.99 12.36 -8.42
C LEU A 154 -10.68 10.96 -8.95
N SER A 155 -9.47 10.44 -8.69
CA SER A 155 -9.19 9.03 -8.89
C SER A 155 -9.94 8.19 -7.83
N LEU A 156 -10.28 6.95 -8.17
CA LEU A 156 -10.92 6.05 -7.19
C LEU A 156 -10.05 5.88 -5.96
N LEU A 157 -8.73 5.76 -6.12
CA LEU A 157 -7.80 5.63 -5.01
C LEU A 157 -7.80 6.85 -4.10
N ASP A 158 -7.85 8.08 -4.67
CA ASP A 158 -7.93 9.31 -3.88
C ASP A 158 -9.27 9.39 -3.12
N ILE A 159 -10.36 8.94 -3.74
CA ILE A 159 -11.67 8.86 -3.08
C ILE A 159 -11.58 7.90 -1.88
N ILE A 160 -11.03 6.70 -2.06
CA ILE A 160 -10.87 5.71 -0.98
C ILE A 160 -10.00 6.27 0.15
N LYS A 161 -8.85 6.85 -0.16
CA LYS A 161 -7.98 7.50 0.84
C LYS A 161 -8.70 8.59 1.62
N GLN A 162 -9.47 9.43 0.94
CA GLN A 162 -10.24 10.48 1.61
C GLN A 162 -11.40 9.93 2.45
N LEU A 163 -12.09 8.87 2.00
CA LEU A 163 -13.13 8.23 2.81
C LEU A 163 -12.56 7.63 4.09
N ILE A 164 -11.44 6.92 4.00
CA ILE A 164 -10.75 6.34 5.16
C ILE A 164 -10.30 7.45 6.13
N SER A 165 -9.73 8.54 5.62
CA SER A 165 -9.29 9.66 6.46
C SER A 165 -10.43 10.43 7.13
N ARG A 166 -11.67 10.25 6.68
CA ARG A 166 -12.88 10.86 7.23
C ARG A 166 -13.63 9.95 8.18
N ALA A 167 -13.18 8.71 8.35
CA ALA A 167 -13.82 7.80 9.26
C ALA A 167 -13.74 8.32 10.71
N VAL A 168 -14.84 8.23 11.43
CA VAL A 168 -14.99 8.66 12.81
C VAL A 168 -15.63 7.54 13.62
N ASP A 169 -15.58 7.64 14.93
CA ASP A 169 -16.28 6.73 15.83
C ASP A 169 -17.82 6.87 15.71
N ASP A 170 -18.54 6.03 16.42
CA ASP A 170 -20.01 6.01 16.40
C ASP A 170 -20.63 7.32 16.92
N SER A 171 -19.88 8.14 17.68
CA SER A 171 -20.31 9.47 18.10
C SER A 171 -20.25 10.50 16.95
N GLY A 172 -19.59 10.18 15.85
CA GLY A 172 -19.40 11.05 14.70
C GLY A 172 -18.39 12.17 14.90
N THR A 173 -17.63 12.14 15.99
CA THR A 173 -16.74 13.24 16.40
C THR A 173 -15.28 12.88 16.49
N ILE A 174 -14.95 11.68 16.92
CA ILE A 174 -13.56 11.24 17.14
C ILE A 174 -13.03 10.58 15.87
N PRO A 175 -11.97 11.12 15.24
CA PRO A 175 -11.34 10.44 14.11
C PRO A 175 -10.83 9.05 14.51
N ARG A 176 -11.18 8.04 13.73
CA ARG A 176 -10.61 6.69 13.87
C ARG A 176 -9.51 6.51 12.84
N PRO A 177 -8.26 6.34 13.28
CA PRO A 177 -7.19 5.98 12.36
C PRO A 177 -7.44 4.56 11.83
N ASN A 178 -7.65 4.46 10.53
CA ASN A 178 -7.84 3.21 9.83
C ASN A 178 -6.68 2.98 8.86
N ILE A 179 -6.25 1.74 8.78
CA ILE A 179 -5.29 1.27 7.80
C ILE A 179 -6.06 0.43 6.78
N ALA A 180 -5.76 0.65 5.50
CA ALA A 180 -6.35 -0.13 4.44
C ALA A 180 -5.25 -0.80 3.62
N ARG A 181 -5.44 -2.07 3.32
CA ARG A 181 -4.56 -2.89 2.49
C ARG A 181 -5.35 -3.77 1.55
N LEU A 182 -4.68 -4.24 0.50
CA LEU A 182 -5.27 -5.18 -0.44
C LEU A 182 -4.86 -6.60 -0.04
N VAL A 183 -5.82 -7.51 0.02
CA VAL A 183 -5.61 -8.94 0.29
C VAL A 183 -6.24 -9.74 -0.84
N ASP A 184 -5.61 -10.82 -1.27
CA ASP A 184 -6.18 -11.77 -2.20
C ASP A 184 -6.82 -12.93 -1.43
N ASP A 185 -8.05 -13.31 -1.79
CA ASP A 185 -8.79 -14.42 -1.18
C ASP A 185 -8.66 -15.73 -1.98
N GLY A 186 -7.79 -15.74 -3.00
CA GLY A 186 -7.65 -16.85 -3.94
C GLY A 186 -8.47 -16.67 -5.22
N SER A 187 -9.55 -15.91 -5.19
CA SER A 187 -10.43 -15.63 -6.34
C SER A 187 -10.38 -14.19 -6.80
N THR A 188 -10.38 -13.26 -5.86
CA THR A 188 -10.39 -11.81 -6.13
C THR A 188 -9.50 -11.06 -5.14
N SER A 189 -9.13 -9.84 -5.51
CA SER A 189 -8.50 -8.92 -4.58
C SER A 189 -9.56 -8.19 -3.77
N GLN A 190 -9.43 -8.20 -2.45
CA GLN A 190 -10.34 -7.55 -1.51
C GLN A 190 -9.63 -6.41 -0.78
N LEU A 191 -10.36 -5.35 -0.50
CA LEU A 191 -9.89 -4.26 0.34
C LEU A 191 -10.20 -4.59 1.81
N VAL A 192 -9.17 -4.62 2.65
CA VAL A 192 -9.31 -4.80 4.10
C VAL A 192 -9.07 -3.47 4.78
N ILE A 193 -9.97 -3.09 5.68
CA ILE A 193 -9.86 -1.89 6.51
C ILE A 193 -9.74 -2.36 7.97
N GLU A 194 -8.67 -1.97 8.63
CA GLU A 194 -8.35 -2.34 10.01
C GLU A 194 -8.21 -1.07 10.85
N LEU A 195 -8.60 -1.11 12.12
CA LEU A 195 -8.29 -0.04 13.05
C LEU A 195 -6.82 -0.12 13.43
N GLU A 196 -6.14 1.02 13.47
CA GLU A 196 -4.72 1.06 13.88
C GLU A 196 -4.53 0.56 15.31
N SER A 197 -5.50 0.84 16.21
CA SER A 197 -5.48 0.38 17.61
C SER A 197 -5.53 -1.15 17.75
N ASP A 198 -6.16 -1.86 16.84
CA ASP A 198 -6.28 -3.31 16.91
C ASP A 198 -4.93 -4.00 16.62
N LEU A 199 -4.04 -3.28 15.95
CA LEU A 199 -2.70 -3.77 15.64
C LEU A 199 -1.73 -3.68 16.84
N ASP A 200 -2.02 -2.84 17.85
CA ASP A 200 -1.15 -2.68 19.03
C ASP A 200 -1.17 -3.92 19.95
N THR A 201 -2.19 -4.75 19.82
CA THR A 201 -2.35 -6.01 20.57
C THR A 201 -2.06 -7.25 19.71
N ALA A 202 -1.56 -7.06 18.48
CA ALA A 202 -1.31 -8.15 17.56
C ALA A 202 -0.22 -9.11 18.08
N GLU A 203 -0.45 -10.39 17.89
CA GLU A 203 0.47 -11.45 18.26
C GLU A 203 1.73 -11.43 17.36
N ILE A 204 2.90 -11.71 17.95
CA ILE A 204 4.16 -11.82 17.20
C ILE A 204 4.08 -13.02 16.26
N LYS A 205 4.16 -12.75 14.97
CA LYS A 205 4.06 -13.77 13.91
C LYS A 205 5.38 -14.46 13.61
N HIS A 206 6.50 -13.78 13.82
CA HIS A 206 7.83 -14.31 13.56
C HIS A 206 8.89 -13.63 14.42
N VAL A 207 9.96 -14.35 14.73
CA VAL A 207 11.14 -13.83 15.43
C VAL A 207 12.34 -13.93 14.50
N PHE A 208 12.96 -12.79 14.24
CA PHE A 208 14.20 -12.69 13.47
C PHE A 208 15.38 -12.49 14.42
N THR A 209 16.40 -13.31 14.27
CA THR A 209 17.64 -13.23 15.06
C THR A 209 18.83 -13.02 14.16
N GLU A 210 19.76 -12.17 14.57
CA GLU A 210 20.90 -11.73 13.75
C GLU A 210 21.76 -12.90 13.25
N TYR A 211 21.85 -13.98 14.01
CA TYR A 211 22.72 -15.10 13.68
C TYR A 211 22.05 -16.25 12.95
N ASP A 212 20.72 -16.27 12.90
CA ASP A 212 19.98 -17.42 12.34
C ASP A 212 19.34 -17.08 10.98
N ASN A 213 18.64 -15.96 10.88
CA ASN A 213 17.79 -15.71 9.72
C ASN A 213 17.82 -14.27 9.19
N ILE A 214 18.60 -13.37 9.78
CA ILE A 214 18.89 -12.05 9.20
C ILE A 214 20.19 -12.16 8.40
N THR A 215 20.13 -11.83 7.11
CA THR A 215 21.31 -11.80 6.23
C THR A 215 21.90 -10.40 6.11
N ASP A 216 21.08 -9.37 6.24
CA ASP A 216 21.50 -7.97 6.27
C ASP A 216 20.47 -7.12 7.02
N LEU A 217 20.96 -6.17 7.82
CA LEU A 217 20.13 -5.20 8.55
C LEU A 217 20.42 -3.81 8.00
N LYS A 218 19.41 -3.20 7.39
CA LYS A 218 19.50 -1.87 6.80
C LYS A 218 18.82 -0.84 7.67
N ILE A 219 19.52 0.27 7.89
CA ILE A 219 19.00 1.42 8.59
C ILE A 219 19.08 2.60 7.64
N VAL A 220 17.94 3.15 7.31
CA VAL A 220 17.86 4.34 6.48
C VAL A 220 17.41 5.50 7.35
N ASN A 221 18.31 6.46 7.54
CA ASN A 221 17.97 7.74 8.14
C ASN A 221 17.12 8.55 7.15
N ARG A 222 15.89 8.83 7.49
CA ARG A 222 15.08 9.79 6.74
C ARG A 222 15.30 11.19 7.26
N LYS A 223 15.37 12.16 6.35
CA LYS A 223 15.27 13.57 6.72
C LYS A 223 13.87 13.84 7.27
N VAL A 224 13.79 14.09 8.57
CA VAL A 224 12.52 14.48 9.21
C VAL A 224 12.17 15.89 8.76
N PRO A 225 10.97 16.13 8.20
CA PRO A 225 10.53 17.49 7.93
C PRO A 225 10.34 18.23 9.24
N THR A 226 10.96 19.40 9.37
CA THR A 226 10.84 20.27 10.55
C THR A 226 9.82 21.38 10.34
N ILE A 227 9.48 21.63 9.09
CA ILE A 227 8.47 22.60 8.66
C ILE A 227 7.58 21.92 7.63
N VAL A 228 6.29 21.86 7.90
CA VAL A 228 5.28 21.28 6.99
C VAL A 228 4.39 22.41 6.46
N ILE A 229 4.30 22.51 5.15
CA ILE A 229 3.48 23.48 4.45
C ILE A 229 2.38 22.74 3.72
N VAL A 230 1.14 23.12 3.97
CA VAL A 230 -0.03 22.52 3.32
C VAL A 230 -0.74 23.57 2.50
N ASN A 231 -0.86 23.34 1.21
CA ASN A 231 -1.62 24.16 0.28
C ASN A 231 -3.03 23.55 0.11
N GLY A 232 -4.05 24.26 0.52
CA GLY A 232 -5.46 23.90 0.38
C GLY A 232 -6.06 24.35 -0.96
N ALA A 233 -7.40 24.32 -1.03
CA ALA A 233 -8.15 24.86 -2.16
C ALA A 233 -8.05 26.40 -2.21
N ASP A 234 -8.23 26.96 -3.41
CA ASP A 234 -8.39 28.41 -3.62
C ASP A 234 -7.27 29.29 -3.02
N GLY A 235 -6.04 28.74 -2.96
CA GLY A 235 -4.88 29.47 -2.42
C GLY A 235 -4.78 29.50 -0.89
N VAL A 236 -5.64 28.78 -0.20
CA VAL A 236 -5.56 28.62 1.26
C VAL A 236 -4.28 27.88 1.61
N LYS A 237 -3.60 28.32 2.66
CA LYS A 237 -2.31 27.76 3.10
C LYS A 237 -2.25 27.69 4.61
N GLY A 238 -1.68 26.60 5.13
CA GLY A 238 -1.31 26.44 6.53
C GLY A 238 0.14 25.97 6.67
N THR A 239 0.80 26.37 7.73
CA THR A 239 2.19 25.97 7.99
C THR A 239 2.32 25.58 9.45
N PHE A 240 2.98 24.46 9.69
CA PHE A 240 3.38 24.03 11.02
C PHE A 240 4.90 23.90 11.09
N SER A 241 5.51 24.49 12.12
CA SER A 241 6.93 24.30 12.44
C SER A 241 7.10 23.97 13.91
N HIS A 242 8.10 23.17 14.23
CA HIS A 242 8.42 22.82 15.60
C HIS A 242 9.85 23.26 15.91
N ASP A 243 9.99 24.29 16.76
CA ASP A 243 11.28 24.96 17.00
C ASP A 243 12.38 23.99 17.50
N THR A 244 12.06 23.12 18.44
CA THR A 244 13.01 22.09 18.93
C THR A 244 13.44 21.13 17.81
N ALA A 245 12.53 20.78 16.88
CA ALA A 245 12.90 19.94 15.75
C ALA A 245 13.78 20.72 14.74
N VAL A 246 13.52 22.00 14.54
CA VAL A 246 14.37 22.87 13.70
C VAL A 246 15.77 23.00 14.32
N GLU A 247 15.89 23.15 15.64
CA GLU A 247 17.18 23.22 16.33
C GLU A 247 17.95 21.88 16.23
N ALA A 248 17.25 20.74 16.31
CA ALA A 248 17.88 19.42 16.28
C ALA A 248 18.24 18.92 14.86
N PHE A 249 17.45 19.26 13.85
CA PHE A 249 17.52 18.66 12.51
C PHE A 249 17.64 19.68 11.37
N ASP A 250 17.87 20.94 11.65
CA ASP A 250 17.84 22.03 10.69
C ASP A 250 16.47 22.27 10.02
N ARG A 251 16.40 23.25 9.13
CA ARG A 251 15.19 23.57 8.38
C ARG A 251 15.01 22.60 7.23
N ASN A 252 14.10 21.66 7.37
CA ASN A 252 13.71 20.72 6.31
C ASN A 252 12.22 20.86 6.01
N TYR A 253 11.88 21.14 4.77
CA TYR A 253 10.53 21.46 4.34
C TYR A 253 9.84 20.24 3.72
N LEU A 254 8.59 20.00 4.13
CA LEU A 254 7.64 19.15 3.44
C LEU A 254 6.50 20.01 2.93
N GLU A 255 6.31 20.07 1.63
CA GLU A 255 5.19 20.77 1.01
C GLU A 255 4.20 19.78 0.41
N VAL A 256 2.92 19.88 0.82
CA VAL A 256 1.85 18.98 0.39
C VAL A 256 0.66 19.80 -0.07
N THR A 257 0.04 19.38 -1.17
CA THR A 257 -1.21 19.98 -1.65
C THR A 257 -2.38 19.08 -1.33
N ASN A 258 -3.40 19.62 -0.64
CA ASN A 258 -4.65 18.91 -0.35
C ASN A 258 -5.84 19.85 -0.62
N THR A 259 -6.39 19.76 -1.82
CA THR A 259 -7.50 20.60 -2.28
C THR A 259 -8.84 20.34 -1.57
N ALA A 260 -8.90 19.36 -0.67
CA ALA A 260 -10.07 19.16 0.19
C ALA A 260 -10.13 20.15 1.37
N LEU A 261 -9.00 20.77 1.72
CA LEU A 261 -8.89 21.72 2.84
C LEU A 261 -9.23 23.14 2.33
N ARG A 262 -10.10 23.82 3.05
CA ARG A 262 -10.66 25.10 2.60
C ARG A 262 -10.42 26.26 3.56
N SER A 263 -9.81 26.00 4.71
CA SER A 263 -9.47 27.06 5.67
C SER A 263 -8.01 26.94 6.11
N PRO A 264 -7.37 28.05 6.53
CA PRO A 264 -6.01 28.03 7.09
C PRO A 264 -5.90 27.08 8.29
N ALA A 265 -6.91 27.06 9.17
CA ALA A 265 -6.93 26.21 10.36
C ALA A 265 -6.96 24.72 10.01
N GLU A 266 -7.71 24.30 8.98
CA GLU A 266 -7.68 22.92 8.49
C GLU A 266 -6.32 22.55 7.91
N CYS A 267 -5.69 23.47 7.19
CA CYS A 267 -4.34 23.26 6.64
C CYS A 267 -3.30 23.16 7.76
N GLU A 268 -3.38 23.98 8.79
CA GLU A 268 -2.47 23.92 9.96
C GLU A 268 -2.64 22.62 10.75
N ASP A 269 -3.87 22.20 11.04
CA ASP A 269 -4.16 20.95 11.73
C ASP A 269 -3.62 19.73 10.92
N PHE A 270 -3.83 19.75 9.62
CA PHE A 270 -3.30 18.72 8.74
C PHE A 270 -1.76 18.75 8.68
N ALA A 271 -1.14 19.93 8.65
CA ALA A 271 0.30 20.09 8.70
C ALA A 271 0.89 19.53 10.00
N GLN A 272 0.23 19.79 11.15
CA GLN A 272 0.65 19.24 12.44
C GLN A 272 0.55 17.71 12.49
N LYS A 273 -0.50 17.12 11.93
CA LYS A 273 -0.67 15.66 11.84
C LYS A 273 0.41 15.03 10.96
N LEU A 274 0.71 15.62 9.80
CA LEU A 274 1.79 15.18 8.93
C LEU A 274 3.16 15.29 9.61
N PHE A 275 3.41 16.37 10.35
CA PHE A 275 4.64 16.52 11.11
C PHE A 275 4.80 15.40 12.13
N ARG A 276 3.77 15.12 12.95
CA ARG A 276 3.80 14.04 13.95
C ARG A 276 4.01 12.67 13.30
N ALA A 277 3.32 12.38 12.21
CA ALA A 277 3.48 11.12 11.48
C ALA A 277 4.91 10.93 10.95
N ASN A 278 5.57 12.00 10.50
CA ASN A 278 6.94 11.93 10.01
C ASN A 278 7.99 11.88 11.13
N LEU A 279 7.72 12.43 12.32
CA LEU A 279 8.60 12.30 13.48
C LEU A 279 8.76 10.86 13.94
N THR A 280 7.68 10.08 13.91
CA THR A 280 7.71 8.67 14.31
C THR A 280 8.41 7.77 13.30
N THR A 281 8.68 8.27 12.10
CA THR A 281 9.35 7.54 11.01
C THR A 281 10.76 8.01 10.70
N GLN A 282 11.48 8.53 11.72
CA GLN A 282 12.85 9.03 11.58
C GLN A 282 13.83 7.97 11.05
N TYR A 283 13.58 6.72 11.39
CA TYR A 283 14.36 5.59 10.93
C TYR A 283 13.46 4.60 10.20
N GLU A 284 13.88 4.18 9.02
CA GLU A 284 13.34 2.99 8.37
C GLU A 284 14.32 1.85 8.60
N TYR A 285 13.81 0.79 9.17
CA TYR A 285 14.56 -0.44 9.33
C TYR A 285 14.18 -1.39 8.20
N GLY A 286 15.17 -2.06 7.66
CA GLY A 286 14.99 -3.11 6.67
C GLY A 286 15.75 -4.36 7.08
N ILE A 287 15.14 -5.51 6.91
CA ILE A 287 15.74 -6.81 7.14
C ILE A 287 15.83 -7.52 5.80
N GLU A 288 17.00 -8.03 5.43
CA GLU A 288 17.14 -9.02 4.37
C GLU A 288 17.22 -10.41 4.99
N THR A 289 16.46 -11.34 4.44
CA THR A 289 16.28 -12.68 4.99
C THR A 289 15.91 -13.68 3.89
N PHE A 290 16.02 -14.98 4.19
CA PHE A 290 15.44 -16.07 3.37
C PHE A 290 14.08 -16.54 3.90
N GLU A 291 13.62 -15.97 5.00
CA GLU A 291 12.36 -16.30 5.66
C GLU A 291 11.36 -15.14 5.58
N GLY A 292 10.18 -15.31 6.14
CA GLY A 292 9.20 -14.24 6.24
C GLY A 292 8.48 -13.86 4.93
N ALA A 293 8.63 -14.63 3.86
CA ALA A 293 7.92 -14.36 2.61
C ALA A 293 6.39 -14.38 2.76
N TYR A 294 5.88 -15.18 3.70
CA TYR A 294 4.46 -15.30 4.03
C TYR A 294 3.92 -14.17 4.90
N LEU A 295 4.81 -13.36 5.51
CA LEU A 295 4.38 -12.24 6.33
C LEU A 295 3.60 -11.23 5.49
N SER A 296 2.55 -10.72 6.08
CA SER A 296 1.70 -9.70 5.48
C SER A 296 2.03 -8.32 6.04
N GLU A 297 1.59 -7.28 5.34
CA GLU A 297 1.61 -5.93 5.89
C GLU A 297 0.84 -5.89 7.22
N ASN A 298 1.36 -5.15 8.18
CA ASN A 298 0.91 -5.00 9.57
C ASN A 298 1.15 -6.21 10.49
N ASP A 299 1.68 -7.33 9.99
CA ASP A 299 2.12 -8.41 10.89
C ASP A 299 3.19 -7.88 11.85
N VAL A 300 3.07 -8.26 13.12
CA VAL A 300 4.06 -7.94 14.15
C VAL A 300 5.15 -8.99 14.14
N ILE A 301 6.38 -8.54 14.09
CA ILE A 301 7.58 -9.38 14.17
C ILE A 301 8.47 -8.91 15.30
N ARG A 302 9.24 -9.81 15.88
CA ARG A 302 10.30 -9.48 16.82
C ARG A 302 11.66 -9.58 16.14
N VAL A 303 12.50 -8.58 16.35
CA VAL A 303 13.89 -8.55 15.91
C VAL A 303 14.80 -8.61 17.13
N GLU A 304 15.72 -9.56 17.16
CA GLU A 304 16.68 -9.76 18.21
C GLU A 304 18.10 -9.65 17.61
N THR A 305 18.81 -8.60 17.99
CA THR A 305 20.18 -8.32 17.55
C THR A 305 21.07 -8.02 18.75
N ASP A 306 22.38 -8.12 18.59
CA ASP A 306 23.35 -7.75 19.63
C ASP A 306 23.29 -6.25 19.95
N ASP A 307 22.94 -5.41 18.98
CA ASP A 307 22.69 -4.00 19.23
C ASP A 307 21.25 -3.80 19.75
N GLN A 308 21.15 -3.55 21.06
CA GLN A 308 19.85 -3.31 21.73
C GLN A 308 19.01 -2.19 21.10
N LYS A 309 19.63 -1.29 20.32
CA LYS A 309 18.90 -0.22 19.62
C LYS A 309 17.99 -0.75 18.50
N PHE A 310 18.31 -1.94 17.98
CA PHE A 310 17.57 -2.57 16.90
C PHE A 310 16.74 -3.77 17.35
N SER A 311 16.89 -4.18 18.59
CA SER A 311 16.06 -5.23 19.17
C SER A 311 14.71 -4.66 19.59
N GLY A 312 13.64 -5.32 19.16
CA GLY A 312 12.27 -4.88 19.50
C GLY A 312 11.21 -5.53 18.64
N ASP A 313 9.97 -5.12 18.92
CA ASP A 313 8.81 -5.56 18.16
C ASP A 313 8.51 -4.50 17.08
N TYR A 314 8.38 -4.95 15.85
CA TYR A 314 8.17 -4.11 14.68
C TYR A 314 6.97 -4.58 13.87
N ARG A 315 6.40 -3.68 13.09
CA ARG A 315 5.38 -4.02 12.10
C ARG A 315 5.97 -4.07 10.71
N VAL A 316 5.61 -5.10 9.96
CA VAL A 316 5.93 -5.20 8.55
C VAL A 316 5.16 -4.12 7.79
N ARG A 317 5.85 -3.16 7.21
CA ARG A 317 5.27 -2.07 6.40
C ARG A 317 5.27 -2.38 4.92
N GLY A 318 6.17 -3.23 4.50
CA GLY A 318 6.26 -3.64 3.11
C GLY A 318 7.26 -4.75 2.93
N LYS A 319 7.25 -5.37 1.76
CA LYS A 319 8.22 -6.41 1.43
C LYS A 319 8.63 -6.38 -0.03
N LYS A 320 9.83 -6.84 -0.29
CA LYS A 320 10.40 -7.08 -1.60
C LYS A 320 10.88 -8.52 -1.65
N ILE A 321 10.44 -9.29 -2.63
CA ILE A 321 10.90 -10.64 -2.87
C ILE A 321 11.64 -10.67 -4.20
N THR A 322 12.88 -11.12 -4.18
CA THR A 322 13.64 -11.40 -5.40
C THR A 322 13.73 -12.90 -5.57
N PHE A 323 13.40 -13.40 -6.75
CA PHE A 323 13.30 -14.82 -7.01
C PHE A 323 13.86 -15.21 -8.38
N SER A 324 14.39 -16.40 -8.44
CA SER A 324 14.77 -17.10 -9.67
C SER A 324 14.50 -18.60 -9.47
N PRO A 325 14.64 -19.45 -10.48
CA PRO A 325 14.50 -20.90 -10.30
C PRO A 325 15.46 -21.50 -9.25
N SER A 326 16.57 -20.83 -8.94
CA SER A 326 17.62 -21.32 -8.04
C SER A 326 17.89 -20.44 -6.82
N SER A 327 17.24 -19.28 -6.71
CA SER A 327 17.50 -18.34 -5.62
C SER A 327 16.22 -17.62 -5.19
N PHE A 328 16.17 -17.30 -3.90
CA PHE A 328 15.07 -16.61 -3.29
C PHE A 328 15.58 -15.74 -2.14
N SER A 329 15.13 -14.50 -2.07
CA SER A 329 15.42 -13.59 -0.94
C SER A 329 14.25 -12.67 -0.66
N VAL A 330 14.12 -12.29 0.60
CA VAL A 330 13.05 -11.41 1.12
C VAL A 330 13.68 -10.21 1.78
N GLY A 331 13.32 -9.03 1.37
CA GLY A 331 13.58 -7.79 2.10
C GLY A 331 12.29 -7.32 2.76
N LEU A 332 12.31 -7.12 4.06
CA LEU A 332 11.20 -6.57 4.84
C LEU A 332 11.49 -5.12 5.20
N ASN A 333 10.50 -4.26 5.02
CA ASN A 333 10.44 -2.91 5.57
C ASN A 333 9.66 -2.97 6.88
N ILE A 334 10.25 -2.53 7.98
CA ILE A 334 9.65 -2.63 9.32
C ILE A 334 9.66 -1.29 10.07
#